data_34b124f8cc8ead2a4db155c812e3563a
#
_entry.id   34b124f8cc8ead2a4db155c812e3563a
#
_cell.length_a   1.000
_cell.length_b   1.000
_cell.length_c   1.000
_cell.angle_alpha   90.00
_cell.angle_beta   90.00
_cell.angle_gamma   90.00
#
_symmetry.space_group_name_H-M   'P 1'
#
loop_
_entity.id
_entity.type
_entity.pdbx_description
1 polymer ?
#
loop_
_entity_poly.entity_id
_entity_poly.type
_entity_poly.pdbx_seq_one_letter_code
_entity_poly.pdbx_strand_id
1 'polypeptide(L)'
;MTLSIGLDFGTTNTVATTMNAEGQAETVQYAHGGETFDGLRSVLCFWQSQDDGVLRTKVEAGPWAIEEFLELAGECRFIQSFKTFAASPQFADTLIYSRRLKFEDLLAAFLRQARSHSGADFPKRVVIGRPVSFAGTAPDEALARTRYEAALRSVGFEEIHHVYEPVAAAYFYAQRLKADATILVADFGGGTSDF
;
A
#
# COMPACT_ATOMS: atom_id res chain seq x y z
N MET A 1 5.78 -18.31 17.39
CA MET A 1 5.96 -17.93 15.97
C MET A 1 6.03 -16.42 15.91
N THR A 2 6.97 -15.85 15.16
CA THR A 2 7.00 -14.40 14.93
C THR A 2 5.87 -14.06 13.97
N LEU A 3 4.88 -13.29 14.44
CA LEU A 3 3.78 -12.84 13.61
C LEU A 3 4.32 -11.94 12.48
N SER A 4 3.77 -12.09 11.29
CA SER A 4 4.11 -11.25 10.14
C SER A 4 2.84 -10.77 9.44
N ILE A 5 2.93 -9.62 8.78
CA ILE A 5 1.88 -9.12 7.89
C ILE A 5 2.33 -9.24 6.44
N GLY A 6 1.46 -9.70 5.58
CA GLY A 6 1.63 -9.62 4.13
C GLY A 6 1.00 -8.33 3.62
N LEU A 7 1.69 -7.62 2.75
CA LEU A 7 1.19 -6.42 2.08
C LEU A 7 1.30 -6.58 0.56
N ASP A 8 0.16 -6.54 -0.10
CA ASP A 8 0.08 -6.34 -1.53
C ASP A 8 -0.31 -4.88 -1.79
N PHE A 9 0.71 -4.04 -2.02
CA PHE A 9 0.51 -2.62 -2.34
C PHE A 9 0.38 -2.45 -3.86
N GLY A 10 -0.85 -2.53 -4.36
CA GLY A 10 -1.15 -2.34 -5.78
C GLY A 10 -1.30 -0.88 -6.19
N THR A 11 -1.25 -0.61 -7.50
CA THR A 11 -1.49 0.73 -8.08
C THR A 11 -2.91 1.23 -7.78
N THR A 12 -3.88 0.30 -7.78
CA THR A 12 -5.30 0.61 -7.60
C THR A 12 -5.81 0.22 -6.22
N ASN A 13 -5.46 -0.96 -5.74
CA ASN A 13 -5.91 -1.49 -4.45
C ASN A 13 -4.73 -2.03 -3.65
N THR A 14 -4.85 -1.96 -2.34
CA THR A 14 -3.90 -2.52 -1.38
C THR A 14 -4.62 -3.52 -0.50
N VAL A 15 -4.03 -4.70 -0.31
CA VAL A 15 -4.53 -5.73 0.58
C VAL A 15 -3.47 -6.03 1.65
N ALA A 16 -3.92 -6.15 2.88
CA ALA A 16 -3.08 -6.60 4.00
C ALA A 16 -3.61 -7.94 4.53
N THR A 17 -2.70 -8.85 4.87
CA THR A 17 -3.05 -10.16 5.44
C THR A 17 -2.23 -10.45 6.68
N THR A 18 -2.84 -11.07 7.67
CA THR A 18 -2.18 -11.56 8.89
C THR A 18 -2.33 -13.06 8.99
N MET A 19 -1.58 -13.68 9.89
CA MET A 19 -1.74 -15.11 10.20
C MET A 19 -2.55 -15.24 11.49
N ASN A 20 -3.61 -16.04 11.46
CA ASN A 20 -4.36 -16.39 12.66
C ASN A 20 -3.61 -17.43 13.54
N ALA A 21 -4.20 -17.80 14.66
CA ALA A 21 -3.61 -18.73 15.61
C ALA A 21 -3.39 -20.14 15.01
N GLU A 22 -4.20 -20.51 14.03
CA GLU A 22 -4.15 -21.78 13.30
C GLU A 22 -3.13 -21.76 12.16
N GLY A 23 -2.46 -20.62 11.92
CA GLY A 23 -1.47 -20.48 10.85
C GLY A 23 -2.09 -20.27 9.46
N GLN A 24 -3.35 -19.85 9.39
CA GLN A 24 -4.03 -19.50 8.15
C GLN A 24 -3.93 -18.00 7.90
N ALA A 25 -3.80 -17.61 6.63
CA ALA A 25 -3.80 -16.21 6.24
C ALA A 25 -5.23 -15.65 6.28
N GLU A 26 -5.40 -14.55 7.00
CA GLU A 26 -6.65 -13.79 7.08
C GLU A 26 -6.44 -12.37 6.58
N THR A 27 -7.36 -11.90 5.74
CA THR A 27 -7.33 -10.53 5.22
C THR A 27 -7.73 -9.55 6.32
N VAL A 28 -6.96 -8.49 6.45
CA VAL A 28 -7.28 -7.37 7.35
C VAL A 28 -8.53 -6.68 6.83
N GLN A 29 -9.52 -6.55 7.72
CA GLN A 29 -10.81 -5.96 7.42
C GLN A 29 -10.84 -4.47 7.77
N TYR A 30 -11.56 -3.70 6.97
CA TYR A 30 -11.76 -2.26 7.15
C TYR A 30 -13.26 -1.96 7.13
N ALA A 31 -13.79 -1.32 8.16
CA ALA A 31 -15.20 -0.95 8.24
C ALA A 31 -15.38 0.56 8.01
N HIS A 32 -16.22 0.94 7.03
CA HIS A 32 -16.54 2.32 6.72
C HIS A 32 -17.93 2.43 6.09
N GLY A 33 -18.72 3.45 6.48
CA GLY A 33 -20.06 3.69 5.92
C GLY A 33 -21.04 2.53 6.09
N GLY A 34 -20.85 1.65 7.07
CA GLY A 34 -21.68 0.45 7.26
C GLY A 34 -21.28 -0.74 6.37
N GLU A 35 -20.23 -0.62 5.58
CA GLU A 35 -19.66 -1.66 4.74
C GLU A 35 -18.33 -2.16 5.30
N THR A 36 -17.94 -3.39 4.92
CA THR A 36 -16.64 -3.98 5.28
C THR A 36 -15.87 -4.30 4.01
N PHE A 37 -14.60 -3.94 3.99
CA PHE A 37 -13.70 -4.08 2.84
C PHE A 37 -12.53 -5.00 3.18
N ASP A 38 -12.18 -5.91 2.27
CA ASP A 38 -11.00 -6.80 2.34
C ASP A 38 -9.70 -6.10 1.96
N GLY A 39 -9.75 -4.83 1.57
CA GLY A 39 -8.62 -4.03 1.15
C GLY A 39 -9.02 -2.59 0.91
N LEU A 40 -8.04 -1.75 0.63
CA LEU A 40 -8.23 -0.32 0.44
C LEU A 40 -7.88 0.10 -0.99
N ARG A 41 -8.60 1.08 -1.53
CA ARG A 41 -8.14 1.81 -2.71
C ARG A 41 -6.82 2.50 -2.36
N SER A 42 -5.82 2.37 -3.23
CA SER A 42 -4.48 2.98 -3.04
C SER A 42 -4.52 4.47 -3.39
N VAL A 43 -5.31 5.22 -2.60
CA VAL A 43 -5.53 6.67 -2.78
C VAL A 43 -5.30 7.41 -1.47
N LEU A 44 -4.92 8.69 -1.59
CA LEU A 44 -4.75 9.61 -0.48
C LEU A 44 -5.50 10.91 -0.79
N CYS A 45 -6.11 11.50 0.23
CA CYS A 45 -6.64 12.86 0.20
C CYS A 45 -5.97 13.70 1.28
N PHE A 46 -5.40 14.84 0.89
CA PHE A 46 -4.82 15.81 1.82
C PHE A 46 -5.64 17.08 1.77
N TRP A 47 -5.95 17.66 2.94
CA TRP A 47 -6.61 18.94 3.05
C TRP A 47 -6.07 19.76 4.21
N GLN A 48 -6.44 21.03 4.27
CA GLN A 48 -6.10 21.89 5.38
C GLN A 48 -7.33 22.10 6.27
N SER A 49 -7.14 21.95 7.58
CA SER A 49 -8.14 22.19 8.60
C SER A 49 -7.60 23.15 9.63
N GLN A 50 -8.45 24.02 10.15
CA GLN A 50 -8.09 24.93 11.23
C GLN A 50 -8.53 24.31 12.57
N ASP A 51 -7.55 23.75 13.32
CA ASP A 51 -7.77 23.17 14.62
C ASP A 51 -7.20 24.12 15.70
N ASP A 52 -8.03 24.57 16.62
CA ASP A 52 -7.65 25.52 17.69
C ASP A 52 -6.91 26.78 17.18
N GLY A 53 -7.33 27.30 16.02
CA GLY A 53 -6.69 28.45 15.39
C GLY A 53 -5.39 28.16 14.64
N VAL A 54 -4.93 26.89 14.61
CA VAL A 54 -3.73 26.46 13.91
C VAL A 54 -4.11 25.73 12.63
N LEU A 55 -3.57 26.18 11.50
CA LEU A 55 -3.75 25.53 10.22
C LEU A 55 -2.94 24.23 10.18
N ARG A 56 -3.60 23.09 10.01
CA ARG A 56 -3.00 21.76 9.97
C ARG A 56 -3.32 21.05 8.65
N THR A 57 -2.34 20.33 8.12
CA THR A 57 -2.58 19.42 6.99
C THR A 57 -3.04 18.08 7.54
N LYS A 58 -4.23 17.68 7.15
CA LYS A 58 -4.83 16.37 7.41
C LYS A 58 -4.58 15.45 6.22
N VAL A 59 -4.69 14.14 6.44
CA VAL A 59 -4.60 13.12 5.40
C VAL A 59 -5.46 11.94 5.75
N GLU A 60 -6.14 11.39 4.72
CA GLU A 60 -6.85 10.12 4.78
C GLU A 60 -6.48 9.22 3.60
N ALA A 61 -6.81 7.92 3.73
CA ALA A 61 -6.54 6.89 2.73
C ALA A 61 -7.81 6.07 2.43
N GLY A 62 -7.82 5.37 1.27
CA GLY A 62 -8.89 4.44 0.93
C GLY A 62 -10.27 5.09 0.83
N PRO A 63 -11.34 4.46 1.38
CA PRO A 63 -12.69 5.00 1.31
C PRO A 63 -12.85 6.34 2.05
N TRP A 64 -12.13 6.55 3.16
CA TRP A 64 -12.12 7.84 3.88
C TRP A 64 -11.53 8.95 3.03
N ALA A 65 -10.48 8.69 2.26
CA ALA A 65 -9.93 9.66 1.32
C ALA A 65 -10.90 10.02 0.19
N ILE A 66 -11.70 9.07 -0.25
CA ILE A 66 -12.73 9.29 -1.28
C ILE A 66 -13.87 10.13 -0.70
N GLU A 67 -14.33 9.84 0.52
CA GLU A 67 -15.35 10.62 1.21
C GLU A 67 -14.92 12.08 1.37
N GLU A 68 -13.73 12.33 1.94
CA GLU A 68 -13.19 13.69 2.08
C GLU A 68 -13.06 14.42 0.75
N PHE A 69 -12.62 13.72 -0.30
CA PHE A 69 -12.52 14.31 -1.65
C PHE A 69 -13.88 14.78 -2.17
N LEU A 70 -14.94 14.00 -1.93
CA LEU A 70 -16.30 14.34 -2.36
C LEU A 70 -16.89 15.47 -1.52
N GLU A 71 -16.67 15.47 -0.20
CA GLU A 71 -17.19 16.49 0.71
C GLU A 71 -16.50 17.84 0.51
N LEU A 72 -15.20 17.84 0.27
CA LEU A 72 -14.40 19.06 0.10
C LEU A 72 -14.51 19.67 -1.31
N ALA A 73 -15.29 19.05 -2.21
CA ALA A 73 -15.59 19.57 -3.55
C ALA A 73 -14.36 20.06 -4.34
N GLY A 74 -13.20 19.42 -4.12
CA GLY A 74 -11.94 19.75 -4.78
C GLY A 74 -11.03 20.74 -4.02
N GLU A 75 -11.41 21.22 -2.85
CA GLU A 75 -10.54 22.02 -1.96
C GLU A 75 -9.51 21.14 -1.21
N CYS A 76 -9.02 20.10 -1.88
CA CYS A 76 -8.08 19.14 -1.35
C CYS A 76 -7.08 18.68 -2.41
N ARG A 77 -6.03 17.99 -1.99
CA ARG A 77 -5.09 17.33 -2.88
C ARG A 77 -5.35 15.82 -2.88
N PHE A 78 -6.04 15.32 -3.92
CA PHE A 78 -6.29 13.89 -4.11
C PHE A 78 -5.16 13.26 -4.92
N ILE A 79 -4.61 12.14 -4.43
CA ILE A 79 -3.49 11.42 -5.06
C ILE A 79 -3.89 9.98 -5.27
N GLN A 80 -3.75 9.51 -6.50
CA GLN A 80 -4.00 8.13 -6.90
C GLN A 80 -2.84 7.59 -7.75
N SER A 81 -2.76 6.28 -7.92
CA SER A 81 -1.77 5.60 -8.77
C SER A 81 -0.31 5.94 -8.44
N PHE A 82 -0.03 6.37 -7.20
CA PHE A 82 1.31 6.84 -6.82
C PHE A 82 2.34 5.70 -6.76
N LYS A 83 1.94 4.43 -6.75
CA LYS A 83 2.86 3.28 -6.92
C LYS A 83 3.72 3.41 -8.18
N THR A 84 3.20 4.02 -9.24
CA THR A 84 3.93 4.23 -10.50
C THR A 84 5.19 5.08 -10.35
N PHE A 85 5.29 5.88 -9.31
CA PHE A 85 6.46 6.71 -9.01
C PHE A 85 7.55 6.00 -8.20
N ALA A 86 7.29 4.78 -7.72
CA ALA A 86 8.21 4.06 -6.83
C ALA A 86 9.62 3.94 -7.45
N ALA A 87 9.71 3.51 -8.71
CA ALA A 87 10.96 3.28 -9.43
C ALA A 87 11.35 4.44 -10.36
N SER A 88 10.65 5.58 -10.32
CA SER A 88 10.92 6.71 -11.23
C SER A 88 12.03 7.62 -10.67
N PRO A 89 13.22 7.67 -11.31
CA PRO A 89 14.25 8.63 -10.92
C PRO A 89 13.83 10.08 -11.14
N GLN A 90 12.90 10.33 -12.07
CA GLN A 90 12.39 11.67 -12.40
C GLN A 90 11.42 12.20 -11.32
N PHE A 91 10.81 11.32 -10.55
CA PHE A 91 9.96 11.73 -9.45
C PHE A 91 10.79 11.97 -8.18
N ALA A 92 11.09 13.24 -7.90
CA ALA A 92 11.76 13.63 -6.67
C ALA A 92 10.77 13.76 -5.51
N ASP A 93 9.75 14.58 -5.68
CA ASP A 93 8.71 14.87 -4.69
C ASP A 93 7.45 15.48 -5.35
N THR A 94 6.39 15.62 -4.58
CA THR A 94 5.21 16.41 -4.92
C THR A 94 4.94 17.45 -3.85
N LEU A 95 4.47 18.63 -4.25
CA LEU A 95 4.11 19.70 -3.33
C LEU A 95 2.67 19.50 -2.83
N ILE A 96 2.53 19.32 -1.52
CA ILE A 96 1.26 19.25 -0.82
C ILE A 96 1.20 20.46 0.13
N TYR A 97 0.45 21.49 -0.27
CA TYR A 97 0.43 22.78 0.39
C TYR A 97 1.85 23.37 0.55
N SER A 98 2.36 23.49 1.77
CA SER A 98 3.71 23.98 2.05
C SER A 98 4.78 22.88 2.18
N ARG A 99 4.41 21.61 2.04
CA ARG A 99 5.32 20.48 2.27
C ARG A 99 5.62 19.73 0.97
N ARG A 100 6.90 19.42 0.75
CA ARG A 100 7.33 18.50 -0.30
C ARG A 100 7.33 17.09 0.24
N LEU A 101 6.55 16.20 -0.38
CA LEU A 101 6.44 14.80 -0.01
C LEU A 101 7.06 13.94 -1.11
N LYS A 102 7.97 13.06 -0.71
CA LYS A 102 8.56 12.04 -1.57
C LYS A 102 7.62 10.84 -1.67
N PHE A 103 7.97 9.87 -2.53
CA PHE A 103 7.21 8.63 -2.64
C PHE A 103 7.09 7.91 -1.29
N GLU A 104 8.21 7.79 -0.56
CA GLU A 104 8.25 7.15 0.74
C GLU A 104 7.35 7.83 1.78
N ASP A 105 7.18 9.16 1.71
CA ASP A 105 6.28 9.90 2.59
C ASP A 105 4.81 9.62 2.25
N LEU A 106 4.48 9.52 0.96
CA LEU A 106 3.13 9.15 0.50
C LEU A 106 2.76 7.74 0.92
N LEU A 107 3.66 6.78 0.68
CA LEU A 107 3.44 5.38 1.09
C LEU A 107 3.33 5.27 2.61
N ALA A 108 4.17 5.96 3.36
CA ALA A 108 4.10 5.98 4.81
C ALA A 108 2.79 6.59 5.32
N ALA A 109 2.31 7.68 4.71
CA ALA A 109 1.02 8.27 5.04
C ALA A 109 -0.12 7.27 4.81
N PHE A 110 -0.13 6.61 3.65
CA PHE A 110 -1.11 5.58 3.32
C PHE A 110 -1.12 4.43 4.34
N LEU A 111 0.05 3.88 4.65
CA LEU A 111 0.17 2.76 5.58
C LEU A 111 -0.22 3.12 7.02
N ARG A 112 0.06 4.36 7.48
CA ARG A 112 -0.39 4.83 8.79
C ARG A 112 -1.91 4.90 8.88
N GLN A 113 -2.57 5.40 7.84
CA GLN A 113 -4.04 5.45 7.79
C GLN A 113 -4.63 4.04 7.70
N ALA A 114 -4.09 3.18 6.83
CA ALA A 114 -4.50 1.78 6.74
C ALA A 114 -4.40 1.07 8.10
N ARG A 115 -3.29 1.26 8.82
CA ARG A 115 -3.13 0.71 10.17
C ARG A 115 -4.13 1.29 11.17
N SER A 116 -4.34 2.61 11.15
CA SER A 116 -5.27 3.29 12.06
C SER A 116 -6.69 2.79 11.89
N HIS A 117 -7.14 2.62 10.65
CA HIS A 117 -8.50 2.17 10.33
C HIS A 117 -8.72 0.67 10.47
N SER A 118 -7.66 -0.14 10.47
CA SER A 118 -7.79 -1.60 10.62
C SER A 118 -8.16 -2.03 12.04
N GLY A 119 -7.88 -1.19 13.05
CA GLY A 119 -7.99 -1.58 14.46
C GLY A 119 -7.06 -2.71 14.89
N ALA A 120 -6.20 -3.19 13.98
CA ALA A 120 -5.29 -4.31 14.21
C ALA A 120 -3.89 -3.82 14.59
N ASP A 121 -3.22 -4.56 15.48
CA ASP A 121 -1.80 -4.37 15.74
C ASP A 121 -0.99 -5.00 14.61
N PHE A 122 -0.31 -4.17 13.85
CA PHE A 122 0.60 -4.65 12.81
C PHE A 122 1.88 -5.18 13.47
N PRO A 123 2.29 -6.41 13.14
CA PRO A 123 3.54 -6.98 13.64
C PRO A 123 4.75 -6.21 13.07
N LYS A 124 5.91 -6.36 13.71
CA LYS A 124 7.15 -5.69 13.27
C LYS A 124 7.76 -6.27 11.99
N ARG A 125 7.31 -7.46 11.58
CA ARG A 125 7.74 -8.13 10.36
C ARG A 125 6.70 -7.94 9.27
N VAL A 126 7.17 -7.54 8.07
CA VAL A 126 6.33 -7.41 6.88
C VAL A 126 6.94 -8.18 5.71
N VAL A 127 6.06 -8.83 4.95
CA VAL A 127 6.36 -9.37 3.62
C VAL A 127 5.59 -8.51 2.62
N ILE A 128 6.30 -7.77 1.77
CA ILE A 128 5.67 -6.87 0.79
C ILE A 128 5.84 -7.39 -0.63
N GLY A 129 4.76 -7.39 -1.39
CA GLY A 129 4.75 -7.67 -2.82
C GLY A 129 5.47 -6.58 -3.61
N ARG A 130 6.18 -7.01 -4.65
CA ARG A 130 6.74 -6.13 -5.67
C ARG A 130 6.45 -6.70 -7.07
N PRO A 131 6.25 -5.86 -8.09
CA PRO A 131 6.11 -6.35 -9.47
C PRO A 131 7.42 -6.97 -9.95
N VAL A 132 7.34 -7.78 -10.99
CA VAL A 132 8.54 -8.32 -11.68
C VAL A 132 9.29 -7.16 -12.35
N SER A 133 8.54 -6.23 -12.96
CA SER A 133 9.07 -5.01 -13.53
C SER A 133 8.23 -3.81 -13.11
N PHE A 134 8.88 -2.75 -12.64
CA PHE A 134 8.18 -1.50 -12.30
C PHE A 134 7.75 -0.76 -13.57
N ALA A 135 6.66 0.00 -13.45
CA ALA A 135 6.17 0.88 -14.51
C ALA A 135 7.20 1.98 -14.85
N GLY A 136 7.22 2.38 -16.14
CA GLY A 136 8.07 3.47 -16.65
C GLY A 136 9.02 3.02 -17.74
N THR A 137 9.63 3.98 -18.42
CA THR A 137 10.57 3.72 -19.55
C THR A 137 11.97 3.32 -19.10
N ALA A 138 12.36 3.68 -17.88
CA ALA A 138 13.66 3.36 -17.29
C ALA A 138 13.50 3.25 -15.77
N PRO A 139 12.85 2.20 -15.27
CA PRO A 139 12.62 2.03 -13.84
C PRO A 139 13.92 1.69 -13.12
N ASP A 140 14.15 2.33 -11.98
CA ASP A 140 15.25 2.02 -11.06
C ASP A 140 14.73 1.16 -9.90
N GLU A 141 14.98 -0.15 -9.99
CA GLU A 141 14.54 -1.11 -8.99
C GLU A 141 15.23 -0.91 -7.62
N ALA A 142 16.50 -0.49 -7.62
CA ALA A 142 17.22 -0.24 -6.39
C ALA A 142 16.65 0.97 -5.64
N LEU A 143 16.32 2.03 -6.40
CA LEU A 143 15.63 3.20 -5.88
C LEU A 143 14.25 2.83 -5.32
N ALA A 144 13.45 2.04 -6.06
CA ALA A 144 12.15 1.57 -5.58
C ALA A 144 12.29 0.84 -4.26
N ARG A 145 13.19 -0.13 -4.17
CA ARG A 145 13.45 -0.89 -2.95
C ARG A 145 13.81 0.03 -1.78
N THR A 146 14.72 0.97 -1.99
CA THR A 146 15.14 1.93 -0.96
C THR A 146 13.94 2.76 -0.46
N ARG A 147 13.09 3.24 -1.36
CA ARG A 147 11.89 4.01 -1.04
C ARG A 147 10.85 3.20 -0.26
N TYR A 148 10.60 1.95 -0.67
CA TYR A 148 9.71 1.04 0.06
C TYR A 148 10.22 0.78 1.47
N GLU A 149 11.51 0.44 1.61
CA GLU A 149 12.11 0.18 2.92
C GLU A 149 12.06 1.42 3.83
N ALA A 150 12.33 2.62 3.29
CA ALA A 150 12.24 3.87 4.05
C ALA A 150 10.80 4.13 4.55
N ALA A 151 9.79 3.94 3.69
CA ALA A 151 8.39 4.07 4.08
C ALA A 151 8.01 3.07 5.18
N LEU A 152 8.30 1.79 4.97
CA LEU A 152 7.95 0.71 5.91
C LEU A 152 8.63 0.90 7.27
N ARG A 153 9.92 1.26 7.30
CA ARG A 153 10.63 1.56 8.55
C ARG A 153 10.03 2.76 9.28
N SER A 154 9.60 3.79 8.55
CA SER A 154 9.00 5.00 9.15
C SER A 154 7.64 4.74 9.81
N VAL A 155 6.96 3.64 9.47
CA VAL A 155 5.71 3.20 10.10
C VAL A 155 5.89 2.09 11.13
N GLY A 156 7.14 1.72 11.43
CA GLY A 156 7.49 0.84 12.56
C GLY A 156 7.81 -0.61 12.21
N PHE A 157 7.94 -0.96 10.92
CA PHE A 157 8.41 -2.29 10.53
C PHE A 157 9.94 -2.40 10.72
N GLU A 158 10.39 -3.47 11.35
CA GLU A 158 11.80 -3.74 11.64
C GLU A 158 12.39 -4.79 10.68
N GLU A 159 11.60 -5.82 10.35
CA GLU A 159 11.98 -6.87 9.40
C GLU A 159 11.15 -6.74 8.13
N ILE A 160 11.81 -6.50 7.00
CA ILE A 160 11.17 -6.26 5.70
C ILE A 160 11.66 -7.29 4.70
N HIS A 161 10.72 -8.07 4.14
CA HIS A 161 10.98 -9.04 3.11
C HIS A 161 10.21 -8.67 1.85
N HIS A 162 10.89 -8.74 0.70
CA HIS A 162 10.27 -8.52 -0.60
C HIS A 162 9.99 -9.85 -1.30
N VAL A 163 8.84 -9.97 -1.93
CA VAL A 163 8.45 -11.12 -2.76
C VAL A 163 7.89 -10.61 -4.08
N TYR A 164 8.15 -11.31 -5.17
CA TYR A 164 7.47 -11.01 -6.44
C TYR A 164 5.99 -11.34 -6.34
N GLU A 165 5.14 -10.39 -6.75
CA GLU A 165 3.67 -10.54 -6.73
C GLU A 165 3.19 -11.84 -7.40
N PRO A 166 3.63 -12.19 -8.64
CA PRO A 166 3.24 -13.45 -9.25
C PRO A 166 3.77 -14.70 -8.51
N VAL A 167 4.93 -14.61 -7.84
CA VAL A 167 5.44 -15.72 -7.03
C VAL A 167 4.58 -15.93 -5.79
N ALA A 168 4.15 -14.86 -5.14
CA ALA A 168 3.25 -14.94 -3.99
C ALA A 168 1.89 -15.55 -4.39
N ALA A 169 1.32 -15.15 -5.53
CA ALA A 169 0.09 -15.71 -6.07
C ALA A 169 0.24 -17.21 -6.43
N ALA A 170 1.35 -17.57 -7.09
CA ALA A 170 1.66 -18.97 -7.40
C ALA A 170 1.78 -19.83 -6.13
N TYR A 171 2.46 -19.30 -5.10
CA TYR A 171 2.63 -20.01 -3.84
C TYR A 171 1.28 -20.25 -3.13
N PHE A 172 0.41 -19.24 -3.10
CA PHE A 172 -0.94 -19.37 -2.52
C PHE A 172 -1.77 -20.44 -3.25
N TYR A 173 -1.70 -20.47 -4.58
CA TYR A 173 -2.39 -21.48 -5.39
C TYR A 173 -1.78 -22.87 -5.19
N ALA A 174 -0.44 -22.98 -5.13
CA ALA A 174 0.28 -24.24 -5.01
C ALA A 174 -0.10 -25.02 -3.73
N GLN A 175 -0.46 -24.34 -2.66
CA GLN A 175 -0.91 -24.99 -1.41
C GLN A 175 -2.17 -25.86 -1.60
N ARG A 176 -2.93 -25.67 -2.68
CA ARG A 176 -4.14 -26.44 -3.01
C ARG A 176 -3.89 -27.61 -3.95
N LEU A 177 -2.68 -27.68 -4.52
CA LEU A 177 -2.32 -28.76 -5.46
C LEU A 177 -2.08 -30.07 -4.71
N LYS A 178 -2.52 -31.16 -5.33
CA LYS A 178 -2.34 -32.53 -4.80
C LYS A 178 -1.26 -33.33 -5.55
N ALA A 179 -0.67 -32.73 -6.57
CA ALA A 179 0.37 -33.32 -7.41
C ALA A 179 1.27 -32.21 -7.99
N ASP A 180 2.42 -32.60 -8.51
CA ASP A 180 3.33 -31.69 -9.20
C ASP A 180 2.63 -31.05 -10.41
N ALA A 181 2.79 -29.74 -10.55
CA ALA A 181 2.20 -28.97 -11.63
C ALA A 181 3.11 -27.81 -12.04
N THR A 182 3.02 -27.43 -13.31
CA THR A 182 3.57 -26.16 -13.79
C THR A 182 2.48 -25.10 -13.71
N ILE A 183 2.78 -23.96 -13.08
CA ILE A 183 1.83 -22.87 -12.89
C ILE A 183 2.28 -21.69 -13.74
N LEU A 184 1.39 -21.17 -14.58
CA LEU A 184 1.54 -19.88 -15.24
C LEU A 184 0.67 -18.87 -14.48
N VAL A 185 1.28 -17.82 -13.99
CA VAL A 185 0.57 -16.69 -13.36
C VAL A 185 0.56 -15.53 -14.32
N ALA A 186 -0.62 -14.99 -14.57
CA ALA A 186 -0.81 -13.76 -15.33
C ALA A 186 -1.52 -12.74 -14.40
N ASP A 187 -0.82 -11.68 -14.02
CA ASP A 187 -1.33 -10.61 -13.18
C ASP A 187 -1.60 -9.37 -14.03
N PHE A 188 -2.86 -8.95 -14.07
CA PHE A 188 -3.31 -7.75 -14.78
C PHE A 188 -3.69 -6.68 -13.78
N GLY A 189 -2.71 -5.90 -13.36
CA GLY A 189 -2.88 -4.81 -12.41
C GLY A 189 -3.35 -3.49 -13.04
N GLY A 190 -3.57 -2.48 -12.21
CA GLY A 190 -3.95 -1.14 -12.66
C GLY A 190 -2.82 -0.31 -13.27
N GLY A 191 -1.56 -0.78 -13.20
CA GLY A 191 -0.38 -0.06 -13.71
C GLY A 191 0.64 -0.96 -14.40
N THR A 192 0.62 -2.26 -14.14
CA THR A 192 1.53 -3.26 -14.73
C THR A 192 0.76 -4.52 -15.09
N SER A 193 1.34 -5.30 -16.00
CA SER A 193 0.92 -6.68 -16.27
C SER A 193 2.17 -7.55 -16.18
N ASP A 194 2.14 -8.54 -15.29
CA ASP A 194 3.25 -9.44 -15.01
C ASP A 194 2.89 -10.89 -15.39
N PHE A 195 3.89 -11.65 -15.91
CA PHE A 195 3.74 -13.04 -16.35
C PHE A 195 4.82 -13.94 -15.75
#